data_24d7545b2302b78aa2d51136fbc729b8
#
_entry.id   24d7545b2302b78aa2d51136fbc729b8
#
_cell.length_a   1.000
_cell.length_b   1.000
_cell.length_c   1.000
_cell.angle_alpha   90.00
_cell.angle_beta   90.00
_cell.angle_gamma   90.00
#
_symmetry.space_group_name_H-M   'P 1'
#
loop_
_entity.id
_entity.type
_entity.pdbx_description
1 polymer ?
#
loop_
_entity_poly.entity_id
_entity_poly.type
_entity_poly.pdbx_seq_one_letter_code
_entity_poly.pdbx_strand_id
1 'polypeptide(L)'
;MIRTLIILLLLYLPFHTFSEELNGENLLFTPPDGYKMGFSDNKNDIYISEWFPYGQNKDDWSEMVTVQVLFNYPSRNIENFVDKFIGVIVDTCDNGRGLSITNGEEYGYSFNFFMTICGRNPDTNKPEFTMIKVISGNDALYIIQKAWKYEPTDAQIQDWSKAVSQVFLCDSRNNSARCPKL
;
A
#
# COMPACT_ATOMS: atom_id res chain seq x y z
N MET A 1 -71.67 -21.01 2.26
CA MET A 1 -70.60 -20.23 1.62
C MET A 1 -69.57 -19.87 2.64
N ILE A 2 -68.49 -20.69 2.77
CA ILE A 2 -67.40 -20.51 3.76
C ILE A 2 -66.30 -19.79 3.03
N ARG A 3 -65.97 -18.53 3.43
CA ARG A 3 -64.84 -17.75 2.91
C ARG A 3 -63.60 -18.13 3.71
N THR A 4 -62.71 -18.87 3.09
CA THR A 4 -61.37 -19.23 3.65
C THR A 4 -60.46 -18.00 3.56
N LEU A 5 -60.10 -17.45 4.71
CA LEU A 5 -59.11 -16.34 4.86
C LEU A 5 -57.71 -16.94 4.87
N ILE A 6 -56.95 -16.75 3.78
CA ILE A 6 -55.53 -17.16 3.71
C ILE A 6 -54.71 -16.04 4.33
N ILE A 7 -54.19 -16.28 5.54
CA ILE A 7 -53.23 -15.40 6.22
C ILE A 7 -51.86 -15.69 5.62
N LEU A 8 -51.33 -14.76 4.84
CA LEU A 8 -49.99 -14.80 4.26
C LEU A 8 -49.02 -14.38 5.39
N LEU A 9 -48.39 -15.36 6.03
CA LEU A 9 -47.35 -15.15 7.05
C LEU A 9 -46.02 -14.79 6.32
N LEU A 10 -45.72 -13.50 6.18
CA LEU A 10 -44.43 -13.03 5.72
C LEU A 10 -43.36 -13.33 6.76
N LEU A 11 -42.57 -14.37 6.51
CA LEU A 11 -41.37 -14.70 7.28
C LEU A 11 -40.33 -13.61 7.04
N TYR A 12 -40.22 -12.66 7.97
CA TYR A 12 -39.05 -11.76 8.04
C TYR A 12 -37.83 -12.57 8.47
N LEU A 13 -37.04 -13.02 7.52
CA LEU A 13 -35.69 -13.54 7.81
C LEU A 13 -34.80 -12.35 8.10
N PRO A 14 -34.17 -12.25 9.27
CA PRO A 14 -33.16 -11.22 9.50
C PRO A 14 -31.98 -11.53 8.63
N PHE A 15 -31.70 -10.62 7.68
CA PHE A 15 -30.42 -10.62 6.94
C PHE A 15 -29.33 -10.28 7.96
N HIS A 16 -28.62 -11.29 8.45
CA HIS A 16 -27.37 -11.08 9.15
C HIS A 16 -26.33 -10.65 8.11
N THR A 17 -26.06 -9.37 8.01
CA THR A 17 -24.86 -8.88 7.33
C THR A 17 -23.67 -9.34 8.16
N PHE A 18 -22.95 -10.36 7.67
CA PHE A 18 -21.64 -10.71 8.21
C PHE A 18 -20.69 -9.55 7.82
N SER A 19 -20.40 -8.68 8.78
CA SER A 19 -19.28 -7.78 8.68
C SER A 19 -18.01 -8.62 8.82
N GLU A 20 -17.18 -8.66 7.79
CA GLU A 20 -15.89 -9.33 7.85
C GLU A 20 -14.95 -8.48 8.71
N GLU A 21 -14.52 -9.04 9.83
CA GLU A 21 -13.65 -8.36 10.78
C GLU A 21 -12.19 -8.64 10.40
N LEU A 22 -11.40 -7.59 10.13
CA LEU A 22 -9.98 -7.72 9.84
C LEU A 22 -9.25 -8.24 11.07
N ASN A 23 -8.45 -9.31 10.92
CA ASN A 23 -7.69 -9.93 12.00
C ASN A 23 -6.19 -9.55 11.91
N GLY A 24 -5.57 -9.24 13.08
CA GLY A 24 -4.18 -8.87 13.17
C GLY A 24 -3.90 -7.50 12.56
N GLU A 25 -2.67 -7.31 12.10
CA GLU A 25 -2.22 -6.10 11.41
C GLU A 25 -2.66 -6.09 9.95
N ASN A 26 -3.21 -4.98 9.50
CA ASN A 26 -3.65 -4.79 8.12
C ASN A 26 -3.26 -3.39 7.63
N LEU A 27 -2.57 -3.32 6.49
CA LEU A 27 -2.31 -2.06 5.82
C LEU A 27 -3.58 -1.57 5.12
N LEU A 28 -4.14 -0.47 5.60
CA LEU A 28 -5.31 0.16 4.99
C LEU A 28 -4.87 1.08 3.87
N PHE A 29 -5.15 0.66 2.66
CA PHE A 29 -4.81 1.35 1.43
C PHE A 29 -5.99 1.30 0.46
N THR A 30 -6.31 2.43 -0.14
CA THR A 30 -7.27 2.53 -1.24
C THR A 30 -6.50 2.85 -2.50
N PRO A 31 -6.54 2.00 -3.53
CA PRO A 31 -5.92 2.30 -4.81
C PRO A 31 -6.48 3.60 -5.40
N PRO A 32 -5.65 4.39 -6.10
CA PRO A 32 -6.13 5.60 -6.75
C PRO A 32 -7.21 5.29 -7.80
N ASP A 33 -8.14 6.23 -8.00
CA ASP A 33 -9.10 6.13 -9.10
C ASP A 33 -8.38 5.97 -10.43
N GLY A 34 -8.95 5.12 -11.29
CA GLY A 34 -8.35 4.84 -12.61
C GLY A 34 -7.21 3.81 -12.59
N TYR A 35 -6.91 3.18 -11.45
CA TYR A 35 -5.94 2.09 -11.34
C TYR A 35 -6.63 0.73 -11.24
N LYS A 36 -5.94 -0.31 -11.70
CA LYS A 36 -6.34 -1.70 -11.55
C LYS A 36 -5.15 -2.53 -11.06
N MET A 37 -5.42 -3.56 -10.28
CA MET A 37 -4.41 -4.56 -9.95
C MET A 37 -4.03 -5.33 -11.23
N GLY A 38 -2.75 -5.33 -11.56
CA GLY A 38 -2.21 -6.04 -12.72
C GLY A 38 -1.26 -7.18 -12.35
N PHE A 39 -0.81 -7.22 -11.10
CA PHE A 39 0.04 -8.30 -10.58
C PHE A 39 -0.17 -8.46 -9.08
N SER A 40 -0.11 -9.70 -8.59
CA SER A 40 0.06 -10.01 -7.18
C SER A 40 0.76 -11.37 -7.02
N ASP A 41 1.57 -11.50 -5.98
CA ASP A 41 2.22 -12.75 -5.60
C ASP A 41 2.35 -12.83 -4.06
N ASN A 42 2.42 -14.04 -3.55
CA ASN A 42 2.62 -14.30 -2.12
C ASN A 42 3.55 -15.52 -1.98
N LYS A 43 4.84 -15.26 -1.86
CA LYS A 43 5.88 -16.28 -1.77
C LYS A 43 7.01 -15.86 -0.85
N ASN A 44 7.64 -16.83 -0.18
CA ASN A 44 8.86 -16.63 0.60
C ASN A 44 8.72 -15.52 1.66
N ASP A 45 7.59 -15.49 2.36
CA ASP A 45 7.30 -14.46 3.36
C ASP A 45 7.19 -13.03 2.80
N ILE A 46 6.93 -12.89 1.50
CA ILE A 46 6.70 -11.61 0.83
C ILE A 46 5.35 -11.66 0.13
N TYR A 47 4.46 -10.76 0.51
CA TYR A 47 3.30 -10.40 -0.31
C TYR A 47 3.63 -9.16 -1.12
N ILE A 48 3.25 -9.16 -2.40
CA ILE A 48 3.35 -8.01 -3.30
C ILE A 48 2.09 -7.88 -4.14
N SER A 49 1.63 -6.66 -4.33
CA SER A 49 0.63 -6.32 -5.34
C SER A 49 1.01 -5.04 -6.07
N GLU A 50 0.78 -5.03 -7.38
CA GLU A 50 1.10 -3.91 -8.25
C GLU A 50 -0.16 -3.44 -8.99
N TRP A 51 -0.36 -2.13 -8.97
CA TRP A 51 -1.51 -1.45 -9.52
C TRP A 51 -1.06 -0.47 -10.59
N PHE A 52 -1.71 -0.51 -11.73
CA PHE A 52 -1.38 0.30 -12.91
C PHE A 52 -2.58 1.13 -13.34
N PRO A 53 -2.38 2.32 -13.94
CA PRO A 53 -3.43 3.04 -14.62
C PRO A 53 -4.15 2.15 -15.64
N TYR A 54 -5.44 2.38 -15.89
CA TYR A 54 -6.15 1.68 -16.94
C TYR A 54 -5.42 1.80 -18.28
N GLY A 55 -5.31 0.70 -19.02
CA GLY A 55 -4.57 0.62 -20.27
C GLY A 55 -3.08 0.29 -20.14
N GLN A 56 -2.52 0.32 -18.92
CA GLN A 56 -1.15 -0.09 -18.63
C GLN A 56 -1.10 -1.47 -17.95
N ASN A 57 0.09 -2.08 -17.92
CA ASN A 57 0.35 -3.38 -17.31
C ASN A 57 1.82 -3.48 -16.85
N LYS A 58 2.20 -4.62 -16.26
CA LYS A 58 3.55 -4.84 -15.70
C LYS A 58 4.69 -4.71 -16.73
N ASP A 59 4.43 -4.97 -18.01
CA ASP A 59 5.44 -4.96 -19.06
C ASP A 59 5.59 -3.57 -19.72
N ASP A 60 4.51 -2.78 -19.68
CA ASP A 60 4.49 -1.41 -20.23
C ASP A 60 3.69 -0.48 -19.31
N TRP A 61 4.42 0.22 -18.42
CA TRP A 61 3.86 1.18 -17.50
C TRP A 61 4.70 2.46 -17.44
N SER A 62 4.03 3.55 -17.20
CA SER A 62 4.63 4.85 -16.88
C SER A 62 4.44 5.23 -15.41
N GLU A 63 3.39 4.68 -14.79
CA GLU A 63 3.06 4.87 -13.39
C GLU A 63 2.65 3.55 -12.74
N MET A 64 3.06 3.34 -11.50
CA MET A 64 2.75 2.13 -10.76
C MET A 64 2.60 2.43 -9.27
N VAL A 65 1.65 1.77 -8.63
CA VAL A 65 1.57 1.69 -7.18
C VAL A 65 1.89 0.26 -6.77
N THR A 66 2.81 0.11 -5.83
CA THR A 66 3.20 -1.20 -5.28
C THR A 66 2.91 -1.23 -3.79
N VAL A 67 2.26 -2.29 -3.34
CA VAL A 67 2.14 -2.63 -1.92
C VAL A 67 2.94 -3.89 -1.66
N GLN A 68 3.79 -3.86 -0.64
CA GLN A 68 4.56 -5.02 -0.19
C GLN A 68 4.39 -5.23 1.31
N VAL A 69 4.32 -6.49 1.71
CA VAL A 69 4.37 -6.90 3.11
C VAL A 69 5.49 -7.91 3.25
N LEU A 70 6.50 -7.58 4.06
CA LEU A 70 7.63 -8.43 4.33
C LEU A 70 7.43 -9.09 5.69
N PHE A 71 6.89 -10.31 5.68
CA PHE A 71 6.72 -11.12 6.88
C PHE A 71 8.08 -11.60 7.39
N ASN A 72 8.22 -11.75 8.69
CA ASN A 72 9.46 -12.25 9.30
C ASN A 72 10.73 -11.45 8.93
N TYR A 73 10.58 -10.17 8.55
CA TYR A 73 11.73 -9.32 8.26
C TYR A 73 12.63 -9.20 9.50
N PRO A 74 13.90 -9.64 9.44
CA PRO A 74 14.73 -9.84 10.62
C PRO A 74 15.13 -8.55 11.34
N SER A 75 15.01 -7.43 10.69
CA SER A 75 15.29 -6.12 11.28
C SER A 75 14.09 -5.22 11.10
N ARG A 76 13.29 -5.03 12.15
CA ARG A 76 12.25 -4.02 12.20
C ARG A 76 12.82 -2.60 12.32
N ASN A 77 14.14 -2.46 12.18
CA ASN A 77 14.78 -1.16 12.11
C ASN A 77 14.50 -0.54 10.75
N ILE A 78 13.55 0.35 10.74
CA ILE A 78 13.08 1.05 9.55
C ILE A 78 14.18 1.92 8.94
N GLU A 79 15.06 2.50 9.74
CA GLU A 79 16.19 3.31 9.28
C GLU A 79 17.16 2.45 8.47
N ASN A 80 17.54 1.28 8.99
CA ASN A 80 18.39 0.34 8.27
C ASN A 80 17.76 -0.14 6.94
N PHE A 81 16.43 -0.29 6.90
CA PHE A 81 15.73 -0.61 5.66
C PHE A 81 15.86 0.54 4.65
N VAL A 82 15.58 1.78 5.08
CA VAL A 82 15.64 2.98 4.23
C VAL A 82 17.06 3.19 3.70
N ASP A 83 18.07 3.09 4.56
CA ASP A 83 19.48 3.24 4.17
C ASP A 83 19.90 2.21 3.12
N LYS A 84 19.52 0.94 3.32
CA LYS A 84 19.79 -0.11 2.33
C LYS A 84 19.06 0.12 1.02
N PHE A 85 17.79 0.53 1.09
CA PHE A 85 16.99 0.81 -0.11
C PHE A 85 17.61 1.95 -0.92
N ILE A 86 17.94 3.06 -0.26
CA ILE A 86 18.62 4.20 -0.90
C ILE A 86 19.99 3.79 -1.43
N GLY A 87 20.76 2.99 -0.67
CA GLY A 87 22.06 2.47 -1.10
C GLY A 87 21.98 1.71 -2.42
N VAL A 88 21.00 0.82 -2.58
CA VAL A 88 20.78 0.11 -3.85
C VAL A 88 20.52 1.08 -4.99
N ILE A 89 19.70 2.11 -4.80
CA ILE A 89 19.42 3.11 -5.84
C ILE A 89 20.67 3.93 -6.21
N VAL A 90 21.47 4.31 -5.21
CA VAL A 90 22.73 5.04 -5.43
C VAL A 90 23.75 4.20 -6.22
N ASP A 91 23.82 2.90 -5.90
CA ASP A 91 24.81 1.99 -6.49
C ASP A 91 24.41 1.54 -7.92
N THR A 92 23.10 1.48 -8.22
CA THR A 92 22.61 0.91 -9.49
C THR A 92 22.16 1.94 -10.51
N CYS A 93 21.80 3.14 -10.08
CA CYS A 93 21.23 4.17 -10.95
C CYS A 93 22.22 5.27 -11.33
N ASP A 94 22.19 5.73 -12.57
CA ASP A 94 22.88 6.97 -12.92
C ASP A 94 22.23 8.14 -12.16
N ASN A 95 23.04 8.89 -11.40
CA ASN A 95 22.57 9.96 -10.51
C ASN A 95 21.51 9.52 -9.50
N GLY A 96 21.64 8.28 -8.98
CA GLY A 96 20.80 7.73 -7.93
C GLY A 96 20.90 8.54 -6.63
N ARG A 97 19.76 8.86 -6.00
CA ARG A 97 19.73 9.54 -4.70
C ARG A 97 18.44 9.28 -3.95
N GLY A 98 18.49 9.44 -2.63
CA GLY A 98 17.34 9.42 -1.72
C GLY A 98 17.10 10.79 -1.10
N LEU A 99 15.85 11.10 -0.83
CA LEU A 99 15.39 12.34 -0.18
C LEU A 99 14.41 11.95 0.94
N SER A 100 14.75 12.26 2.19
CA SER A 100 13.82 12.11 3.30
C SER A 100 12.72 13.16 3.18
N ILE A 101 11.46 12.75 3.36
CA ILE A 101 10.31 13.64 3.36
C ILE A 101 9.85 13.86 4.81
N THR A 102 9.53 12.79 5.52
CA THR A 102 9.17 12.82 6.94
C THR A 102 9.28 11.43 7.56
N ASN A 103 9.40 11.38 8.87
CA ASN A 103 9.34 10.15 9.66
C ASN A 103 8.65 10.45 11.00
N GLY A 104 8.25 9.41 11.70
CA GLY A 104 7.59 9.54 12.99
C GLY A 104 6.88 8.28 13.42
N GLU A 105 5.84 8.47 14.20
CA GLU A 105 4.98 7.40 14.72
C GLU A 105 3.51 7.74 14.43
N GLU A 106 2.77 6.77 13.89
CA GLU A 106 1.32 6.85 13.66
C GLU A 106 0.65 5.63 14.30
N TYR A 107 -0.32 5.84 15.17
CA TYR A 107 -1.07 4.77 15.84
C TYR A 107 -0.21 3.76 16.61
N GLY A 108 0.98 4.20 17.09
CA GLY A 108 1.93 3.33 17.80
C GLY A 108 2.87 2.54 16.89
N TYR A 109 2.91 2.84 15.60
CA TYR A 109 3.81 2.24 14.62
C TYR A 109 4.77 3.28 14.05
N SER A 110 6.06 2.99 14.07
CA SER A 110 7.06 3.86 13.44
C SER A 110 6.92 3.81 11.92
N PHE A 111 7.04 4.96 11.27
CA PHE A 111 7.05 5.06 9.82
C PHE A 111 8.18 5.94 9.31
N ASN A 112 8.55 5.73 8.05
CA ASN A 112 9.42 6.62 7.29
C ASN A 112 8.81 6.85 5.90
N PHE A 113 8.79 8.11 5.45
CA PHE A 113 8.34 8.50 4.13
C PHE A 113 9.48 9.24 3.43
N PHE A 114 9.90 8.71 2.29
CA PHE A 114 11.04 9.20 1.53
C PHE A 114 10.80 9.05 0.04
N MET A 115 11.64 9.69 -0.75
CA MET A 115 11.64 9.58 -2.20
C MET A 115 13.00 9.09 -2.68
N THR A 116 13.01 8.25 -3.70
CA THR A 116 14.23 7.92 -4.45
C THR A 116 14.11 8.43 -5.87
N ILE A 117 15.24 8.81 -6.42
CA ILE A 117 15.38 9.30 -7.79
C ILE A 117 16.49 8.50 -8.45
N CYS A 118 16.14 7.86 -9.55
CA CYS A 118 17.05 7.20 -10.46
C CYS A 118 17.06 8.01 -11.76
N GLY A 119 18.13 8.75 -12.04
CA GLY A 119 18.18 9.61 -13.22
C GLY A 119 18.12 8.82 -14.53
N ARG A 120 18.66 7.58 -14.50
CA ARG A 120 18.50 6.58 -15.55
C ARG A 120 18.60 5.18 -14.93
N ASN A 121 17.50 4.47 -14.99
CA ASN A 121 17.45 3.05 -14.59
C ASN A 121 18.12 2.21 -15.71
N PRO A 122 19.14 1.40 -15.39
CA PRO A 122 19.89 0.63 -16.40
C PRO A 122 19.03 -0.37 -17.17
N ASP A 123 17.98 -0.94 -16.54
CA ASP A 123 17.13 -1.93 -17.16
C ASP A 123 16.14 -1.34 -18.17
N THR A 124 15.65 -0.13 -17.90
CA THR A 124 14.61 0.52 -18.71
C THR A 124 15.14 1.66 -19.56
N ASN A 125 16.35 2.14 -19.26
CA ASN A 125 16.97 3.34 -19.86
C ASN A 125 16.10 4.60 -19.72
N LYS A 126 15.22 4.64 -18.71
CA LYS A 126 14.33 5.76 -18.39
C LYS A 126 14.63 6.26 -16.97
N PRO A 127 14.32 7.51 -16.64
CA PRO A 127 14.34 7.95 -15.25
C PRO A 127 13.26 7.22 -14.47
N GLU A 128 13.48 7.07 -13.16
CA GLU A 128 12.48 6.53 -12.24
C GLU A 128 12.47 7.34 -10.94
N PHE A 129 11.30 7.83 -10.59
CA PHE A 129 11.04 8.57 -9.37
C PHE A 129 10.10 7.73 -8.52
N THR A 130 10.48 7.44 -7.28
CA THR A 130 9.65 6.60 -6.42
C THR A 130 9.47 7.23 -5.05
N MET A 131 8.23 7.45 -4.64
CA MET A 131 7.88 7.85 -3.28
C MET A 131 7.48 6.61 -2.49
N ILE A 132 8.04 6.45 -1.30
CA ILE A 132 7.93 5.23 -0.50
C ILE A 132 7.55 5.58 0.94
N LYS A 133 6.46 4.99 1.44
CA LYS A 133 6.17 4.95 2.88
C LYS A 133 6.41 3.53 3.38
N VAL A 134 7.19 3.42 4.45
CA VAL A 134 7.46 2.17 5.15
C VAL A 134 6.91 2.29 6.56
N ILE A 135 6.20 1.28 7.04
CA ILE A 135 5.64 1.21 8.38
C ILE A 135 6.15 -0.07 9.06
N SER A 136 6.76 0.08 10.23
CA SER A 136 7.23 -1.06 11.03
C SER A 136 6.10 -1.58 11.91
N GLY A 137 5.43 -2.64 11.47
CA GLY A 137 4.44 -3.35 12.28
C GLY A 137 5.07 -4.34 13.27
N ASN A 138 4.23 -4.99 14.08
CA ASN A 138 4.63 -6.08 14.98
C ASN A 138 4.79 -7.40 14.23
N ASP A 139 3.97 -7.63 13.19
CA ASP A 139 3.97 -8.87 12.42
C ASP A 139 4.87 -8.78 11.18
N ALA A 140 4.96 -7.59 10.55
CA ALA A 140 5.64 -7.41 9.28
C ALA A 140 6.17 -5.99 9.09
N LEU A 141 6.98 -5.79 8.05
CA LEU A 141 7.28 -4.49 7.47
C LEU A 141 6.34 -4.24 6.30
N TYR A 142 5.62 -3.13 6.35
CA TYR A 142 4.63 -2.74 5.35
C TYR A 142 5.16 -1.60 4.50
N ILE A 143 5.07 -1.74 3.19
CA ILE A 143 5.64 -0.78 2.25
C ILE A 143 4.58 -0.42 1.22
N ILE A 144 4.40 0.86 0.98
CA ILE A 144 3.64 1.36 -0.15
C ILE A 144 4.52 2.31 -0.97
N GLN A 145 4.50 2.13 -2.28
CA GLN A 145 5.33 2.88 -3.22
C GLN A 145 4.47 3.42 -4.35
N LYS A 146 4.82 4.61 -4.82
CA LYS A 146 4.38 5.16 -6.11
C LYS A 146 5.61 5.42 -6.95
N ALA A 147 5.65 4.81 -8.12
CA ALA A 147 6.73 5.00 -9.09
C ALA A 147 6.23 5.70 -10.36
N TRP A 148 7.08 6.53 -10.93
CA TRP A 148 6.91 7.18 -12.24
C TRP A 148 8.17 6.93 -13.08
N LYS A 149 8.00 6.49 -14.33
CA LYS A 149 9.10 6.40 -15.33
C LYS A 149 9.32 7.70 -16.08
N TYR A 150 9.07 8.80 -15.41
CA TYR A 150 9.31 10.17 -15.85
C TYR A 150 9.39 11.08 -14.61
N GLU A 151 9.83 12.31 -14.79
CA GLU A 151 9.84 13.31 -13.71
C GLU A 151 8.40 13.75 -13.41
N PRO A 152 7.86 13.46 -12.20
CA PRO A 152 6.52 13.85 -11.82
C PRO A 152 6.43 15.37 -11.61
N THR A 153 5.27 15.95 -11.91
CA THR A 153 4.98 17.35 -11.58
C THR A 153 4.81 17.54 -10.07
N ASP A 154 4.98 18.77 -9.59
CA ASP A 154 4.73 19.12 -8.19
C ASP A 154 3.31 18.75 -7.74
N ALA A 155 2.32 18.91 -8.61
CA ALA A 155 0.94 18.51 -8.34
C ALA A 155 0.83 16.99 -8.11
N GLN A 156 1.46 16.16 -8.94
CA GLN A 156 1.48 14.72 -8.76
C GLN A 156 2.17 14.28 -7.47
N ILE A 157 3.27 14.96 -7.11
CA ILE A 157 3.97 14.73 -5.85
C ILE A 157 3.07 15.08 -4.65
N GLN A 158 2.39 16.23 -4.70
CA GLN A 158 1.48 16.68 -3.64
C GLN A 158 0.27 15.74 -3.49
N ASP A 159 -0.37 15.38 -4.60
CA ASP A 159 -1.53 14.48 -4.60
C ASP A 159 -1.15 13.11 -4.02
N TRP A 160 0.01 12.58 -4.41
CA TRP A 160 0.46 11.31 -3.87
C TRP A 160 0.88 11.41 -2.41
N SER A 161 1.55 12.51 -2.01
CA SER A 161 1.89 12.74 -0.60
C SER A 161 0.65 12.78 0.27
N LYS A 162 -0.43 13.42 -0.21
CA LYS A 162 -1.73 13.44 0.47
C LYS A 162 -2.35 12.05 0.53
N ALA A 163 -2.35 11.30 -0.56
CA ALA A 163 -2.90 9.93 -0.60
C ALA A 163 -2.15 9.01 0.38
N VAL A 164 -0.82 9.06 0.38
CA VAL A 164 0.01 8.20 1.24
C VAL A 164 -0.06 8.58 2.72
N SER A 165 -0.37 9.84 3.04
CA SER A 165 -0.60 10.26 4.43
C SER A 165 -1.85 9.63 5.04
N GLN A 166 -2.77 9.13 4.20
CA GLN A 166 -3.99 8.43 4.63
C GLN A 166 -3.79 6.91 4.75
N VAL A 167 -2.64 6.40 4.31
CA VAL A 167 -2.29 4.99 4.45
C VAL A 167 -1.76 4.75 5.85
N PHE A 168 -2.39 3.88 6.59
CA PHE A 168 -1.99 3.53 7.95
C PHE A 168 -2.16 2.04 8.23
N LEU A 169 -1.50 1.58 9.28
CA LEU A 169 -1.60 0.22 9.77
C LEU A 169 -2.68 0.16 10.86
N CYS A 170 -3.67 -0.70 10.69
CA CYS A 170 -4.60 -1.04 11.77
C CYS A 170 -4.30 -2.44 12.32
N ASP A 171 -4.67 -2.68 13.58
CA ASP A 171 -4.52 -3.98 14.22
C ASP A 171 -5.73 -4.27 15.11
N SER A 172 -6.41 -5.38 14.88
CA SER A 172 -7.56 -5.80 15.68
C SER A 172 -7.21 -6.04 17.15
N ARG A 173 -5.94 -6.26 17.47
CA ARG A 173 -5.40 -6.50 18.81
C ARG A 173 -4.98 -5.20 19.52
N ASN A 174 -4.88 -4.09 18.79
CA ASN A 174 -4.39 -2.79 19.30
C ASN A 174 -5.54 -1.78 19.38
N ASN A 175 -5.91 -1.37 20.60
CA ASN A 175 -7.00 -0.41 20.80
C ASN A 175 -6.71 0.98 20.22
N SER A 176 -5.42 1.38 20.11
CA SER A 176 -5.00 2.66 19.54
C SER A 176 -5.00 2.66 18.00
N ALA A 177 -4.98 1.48 17.39
CA ALA A 177 -4.93 1.28 15.94
C ALA A 177 -6.05 0.34 15.45
N ARG A 178 -7.23 0.35 16.08
CA ARG A 178 -8.29 -0.60 15.78
C ARG A 178 -8.72 -0.53 14.32
N CYS A 179 -8.84 -1.71 13.69
CA CYS A 179 -9.34 -1.80 12.33
C CYS A 179 -10.82 -1.39 12.22
N PRO A 180 -11.21 -0.71 11.14
CA PRO A 180 -12.62 -0.42 10.87
C PRO A 180 -13.39 -1.73 10.64
N LYS A 181 -14.70 -1.69 10.92
CA LYS A 181 -15.62 -2.76 10.52
C LYS A 181 -15.96 -2.55 9.04
N LEU A 182 -15.74 -3.56 8.22
CA LEU A 182 -16.05 -3.55 6.80
C LEU A 182 -17.50 -3.92 6.52
#